data_9c8bbd974524d837e95472f28aeb7ea4
#
_entry.id   9c8bbd974524d837e95472f28aeb7ea4
#
_cell.length_a   1.000
_cell.length_b   1.000
_cell.length_c   1.000
_cell.angle_alpha   90.00
_cell.angle_beta   90.00
_cell.angle_gamma   90.00
#
_symmetry.space_group_name_H-M   'P 1'
#
loop_
_entity.id
_entity.type
_entity.pdbx_description
1 polymer ?
#
loop_
_entity_poly.entity_id
_entity_poly.type
_entity_poly.pdbx_seq_one_letter_code
_entity_poly.pdbx_strand_id
1 'polypeptide(L)'
;VADLRTPQTPAQQHAKAQGRAPSSSVSESAATSHGRSRADDGFGVNQMIAEYRALRAPVLRLWAGDEALGDRAIEDIIRFNEAIDQAVAESLVEFSRTVESWRNVFLGALGHDLRGPLTAVVGTAEFLADTAKGAPHARQGERILCGGLQLSRLVDGLLDYSKSALGAGMTLHRAPCDLGAAIAEEVDLLRTTLRNSPITLHLASDACGEFDD
;
A
#
# COMPACT_ATOMS: atom_id res chain seq x y z
N VAL A 1 -10.10 22.64 -20.04
CA VAL A 1 -10.43 23.68 -21.06
C VAL A 1 -10.76 25.02 -20.39
N ALA A 2 -11.56 25.06 -19.31
CA ALA A 2 -11.84 26.28 -18.58
C ALA A 2 -10.57 26.95 -18.01
N ASP A 3 -9.62 26.17 -17.53
CA ASP A 3 -8.37 26.62 -16.91
C ASP A 3 -7.40 27.30 -17.92
N LEU A 4 -7.46 26.92 -19.20
CA LEU A 4 -6.69 27.55 -20.27
C LEU A 4 -7.18 28.95 -20.65
N ARG A 5 -8.44 29.27 -20.35
CA ARG A 5 -9.06 30.57 -20.69
C ARG A 5 -8.93 31.61 -19.60
N THR A 6 -8.58 31.20 -18.38
CA THR A 6 -8.51 32.10 -17.23
C THR A 6 -7.06 32.53 -16.98
N PRO A 7 -6.74 33.84 -16.97
CA PRO A 7 -5.41 34.32 -16.62
C PRO A 7 -5.06 33.88 -15.21
N GLN A 8 -3.89 33.25 -15.04
CA GLN A 8 -3.40 32.83 -13.75
C GLN A 8 -2.45 33.87 -13.17
N THR A 9 -2.55 34.10 -11.86
CA THR A 9 -1.58 34.95 -11.16
C THR A 9 -0.24 34.19 -10.98
N PRO A 10 0.90 34.92 -10.84
CA PRO A 10 2.19 34.27 -10.57
C PRO A 10 2.19 33.36 -9.34
N ALA A 11 1.42 33.69 -8.31
CA ALA A 11 1.26 32.86 -7.13
C ALA A 11 0.53 31.54 -7.42
N GLN A 12 -0.50 31.56 -8.29
CA GLN A 12 -1.21 30.37 -8.73
C GLN A 12 -0.32 29.46 -9.61
N GLN A 13 0.47 30.06 -10.50
CA GLN A 13 1.45 29.33 -11.30
C GLN A 13 2.49 28.65 -10.43
N HIS A 14 3.02 29.34 -9.42
CA HIS A 14 3.99 28.78 -8.48
C HIS A 14 3.38 27.66 -7.63
N ALA A 15 2.15 27.81 -7.15
CA ALA A 15 1.44 26.77 -6.41
C ALA A 15 1.21 25.51 -7.28
N LYS A 16 0.86 25.67 -8.56
CA LYS A 16 0.72 24.57 -9.52
C LYS A 16 2.04 23.88 -9.78
N ALA A 17 3.12 24.61 -9.99
CA ALA A 17 4.46 24.07 -10.20
C ALA A 17 4.96 23.23 -9.00
N GLN A 18 4.44 23.52 -7.80
CA GLN A 18 4.76 22.77 -6.57
C GLN A 18 3.76 21.64 -6.26
N GLY A 19 2.78 21.38 -7.13
CA GLY A 19 1.73 20.39 -6.88
C GLY A 19 0.77 20.77 -5.73
N ARG A 20 0.75 22.07 -5.33
CA ARG A 20 -0.07 22.60 -4.23
C ARG A 20 -1.31 23.37 -4.71
N ALA A 21 -1.62 23.30 -6.00
CA ALA A 21 -2.86 23.90 -6.50
C ALA A 21 -4.04 23.22 -5.82
N PRO A 22 -5.02 24.00 -5.28
CA PRO A 22 -6.23 23.39 -4.77
C PRO A 22 -6.91 22.63 -5.92
N SER A 23 -7.17 21.35 -5.73
CA SER A 23 -8.02 20.58 -6.63
C SER A 23 -9.36 21.32 -6.73
N SER A 24 -9.79 21.65 -7.93
CA SER A 24 -11.09 22.30 -8.14
C SER A 24 -12.16 21.43 -7.49
N SER A 25 -12.75 21.98 -6.43
CA SER A 25 -13.83 21.32 -5.70
C SER A 25 -14.98 21.01 -6.65
N VAL A 26 -15.54 19.78 -6.51
CA VAL A 26 -16.89 19.36 -6.88
C VAL A 26 -17.07 18.70 -8.25
N SER A 27 -16.20 18.76 -9.24
CA SER A 27 -16.29 17.81 -10.35
C SER A 27 -14.98 17.05 -10.51
N GLU A 28 -15.07 15.74 -10.55
CA GLU A 28 -13.96 14.85 -10.90
C GLU A 28 -13.32 15.39 -12.20
N SER A 29 -12.02 15.73 -12.15
CA SER A 29 -11.37 16.27 -13.35
C SER A 29 -11.27 15.16 -14.41
N ALA A 30 -11.25 15.54 -15.69
CA ALA A 30 -11.04 14.56 -16.75
C ALA A 30 -9.73 13.79 -16.57
N ALA A 31 -8.71 14.41 -15.98
CA ALA A 31 -7.44 13.77 -15.65
C ALA A 31 -7.59 12.73 -14.53
N THR A 32 -8.33 13.05 -13.47
CA THR A 32 -8.63 12.09 -12.38
C THR A 32 -9.40 10.88 -12.91
N SER A 33 -10.47 11.13 -13.69
CA SER A 33 -11.25 10.06 -14.32
C SER A 33 -10.40 9.20 -15.26
N HIS A 34 -9.50 9.82 -16.03
CA HIS A 34 -8.57 9.12 -16.91
C HIS A 34 -7.61 8.21 -16.11
N GLY A 35 -7.00 8.75 -15.04
CA GLY A 35 -6.10 7.97 -14.18
C GLY A 35 -6.77 6.73 -13.60
N ARG A 36 -8.01 6.88 -13.11
CA ARG A 36 -8.81 5.77 -12.58
C ARG A 36 -9.13 4.74 -13.66
N SER A 37 -9.66 5.19 -14.81
CA SER A 37 -10.01 4.29 -15.91
C SER A 37 -8.81 3.46 -16.37
N ARG A 38 -7.61 4.06 -16.47
CA ARG A 38 -6.41 3.33 -16.88
C ARG A 38 -5.92 2.34 -15.83
N ALA A 39 -6.09 2.66 -14.54
CA ALA A 39 -5.83 1.69 -13.48
C ALA A 39 -6.79 0.49 -13.56
N ASP A 40 -8.09 0.75 -13.73
CA ASP A 40 -9.13 -0.27 -13.83
C ASP A 40 -8.96 -1.17 -15.06
N ASP A 41 -8.49 -0.60 -16.18
CA ASP A 41 -8.17 -1.31 -17.42
C ASP A 41 -6.84 -2.11 -17.34
N GLY A 42 -6.11 -2.05 -16.22
CA GLY A 42 -4.84 -2.76 -16.03
C GLY A 42 -3.64 -2.16 -16.78
N PHE A 43 -3.71 -0.89 -17.15
CA PHE A 43 -2.60 -0.20 -17.78
C PHE A 43 -1.41 -0.05 -16.83
N GLY A 44 -0.20 -0.04 -17.40
CA GLY A 44 0.98 0.38 -16.65
C GLY A 44 1.13 1.92 -16.65
N VAL A 45 1.80 2.46 -15.65
CA VAL A 45 2.10 3.91 -15.55
C VAL A 45 2.74 4.46 -16.82
N ASN A 46 3.68 3.72 -17.40
CA ASN A 46 4.36 4.12 -18.64
C ASN A 46 3.41 4.26 -19.83
N GLN A 47 2.39 3.40 -19.91
CA GLN A 47 1.38 3.44 -20.97
C GLN A 47 0.48 4.67 -20.81
N MET A 48 0.04 4.95 -19.59
CA MET A 48 -0.75 6.16 -19.28
C MET A 48 0.03 7.44 -19.62
N ILE A 49 1.30 7.53 -19.24
CA ILE A 49 2.15 8.68 -19.59
C ILE A 49 2.35 8.79 -21.11
N ALA A 50 2.48 7.66 -21.82
CA ALA A 50 2.62 7.65 -23.27
C ALA A 50 1.40 8.24 -23.98
N GLU A 51 0.18 8.06 -23.46
CA GLU A 51 -1.04 8.67 -24.00
C GLU A 51 -0.98 10.21 -23.93
N TYR A 52 -0.53 10.79 -22.81
CA TYR A 52 -0.34 12.24 -22.70
C TYR A 52 0.74 12.76 -23.64
N ARG A 53 1.83 12.00 -23.83
CA ARG A 53 2.85 12.35 -24.82
C ARG A 53 2.30 12.29 -26.26
N ALA A 54 1.48 11.29 -26.55
CA ALA A 54 0.82 11.13 -27.84
C ALA A 54 -0.19 12.28 -28.09
N LEU A 55 -0.84 12.79 -27.06
CA LEU A 55 -1.74 13.96 -27.16
C LEU A 55 -0.96 15.26 -27.35
N ARG A 56 0.15 15.44 -26.62
CA ARG A 56 0.94 16.69 -26.67
C ARG A 56 1.56 16.94 -28.05
N ALA A 57 2.14 15.92 -28.66
CA ALA A 57 2.90 16.08 -29.88
C ALA A 57 2.08 16.56 -31.11
N PRO A 58 0.87 16.02 -31.41
CA PRO A 58 0.04 16.51 -32.50
C PRO A 58 -0.44 17.96 -32.28
N VAL A 59 -0.80 18.33 -31.06
CA VAL A 59 -1.26 19.70 -30.75
C VAL A 59 -0.15 20.72 -31.01
N LEU A 60 1.08 20.42 -30.56
CA LEU A 60 2.23 21.28 -30.80
C LEU A 60 2.59 21.37 -32.30
N ARG A 61 2.43 20.28 -33.06
CA ARG A 61 2.64 20.30 -34.51
C ARG A 61 1.60 21.13 -35.23
N LEU A 62 0.33 21.03 -34.83
CA LEU A 62 -0.74 21.86 -35.39
C LEU A 62 -0.46 23.34 -35.16
N TRP A 63 -0.03 23.70 -33.96
CA TRP A 63 0.34 25.09 -33.66
C TRP A 63 1.57 25.54 -34.47
N ALA A 64 2.61 24.73 -34.57
CA ALA A 64 3.82 25.06 -35.34
C ALA A 64 3.58 25.21 -36.85
N GLY A 65 2.51 24.62 -37.38
CA GLY A 65 2.09 24.76 -38.77
C GLY A 65 1.18 25.93 -39.09
N ASP A 66 0.71 26.67 -38.07
CA ASP A 66 -0.16 27.84 -38.22
C ASP A 66 0.71 29.10 -38.43
N GLU A 67 0.71 29.65 -39.65
CA GLU A 67 1.44 30.88 -40.01
C GLU A 67 0.92 32.12 -39.23
N ALA A 68 -0.22 32.05 -38.56
CA ALA A 68 -0.83 33.11 -37.79
C ALA A 68 -0.39 33.09 -36.30
N LEU A 69 0.74 32.48 -35.94
CA LEU A 69 1.30 32.58 -34.60
C LEU A 69 1.61 34.03 -34.22
N GLY A 70 0.68 34.67 -33.50
CA GLY A 70 0.85 36.01 -32.98
C GLY A 70 1.84 36.05 -31.78
N ASP A 71 2.09 37.29 -31.30
CA ASP A 71 3.02 37.56 -30.20
C ASP A 71 2.76 36.78 -28.91
N ARG A 72 1.55 36.18 -28.75
CA ARG A 72 1.16 35.34 -27.59
C ARG A 72 1.37 33.84 -27.76
N ALA A 73 1.80 33.39 -28.93
CA ALA A 73 1.92 31.96 -29.22
C ALA A 73 2.83 31.21 -28.23
N ILE A 74 3.93 31.83 -27.83
CA ILE A 74 4.86 31.25 -26.84
C ILE A 74 4.16 31.09 -25.48
N GLU A 75 3.41 32.09 -25.06
CA GLU A 75 2.68 32.08 -23.80
C GLU A 75 1.59 30.98 -23.80
N ASP A 76 0.88 30.82 -24.91
CA ASP A 76 -0.15 29.80 -25.08
C ASP A 76 0.45 28.38 -25.11
N ILE A 77 1.62 28.19 -25.72
CA ILE A 77 2.37 26.94 -25.69
C ILE A 77 2.82 26.60 -24.26
N ILE A 78 3.31 27.58 -23.50
CA ILE A 78 3.71 27.39 -22.11
C ILE A 78 2.49 26.96 -21.28
N ARG A 79 1.36 27.67 -21.39
CA ARG A 79 0.12 27.33 -20.68
C ARG A 79 -0.41 25.95 -21.02
N PHE A 80 -0.33 25.57 -22.29
CA PHE A 80 -0.73 24.24 -22.74
C PHE A 80 0.15 23.15 -22.10
N ASN A 81 1.47 23.35 -22.08
CA ASN A 81 2.38 22.39 -21.46
C ASN A 81 2.13 22.30 -19.94
N GLU A 82 1.94 23.43 -19.25
CA GLU A 82 1.57 23.43 -17.83
C GLU A 82 0.26 22.68 -17.56
N ALA A 83 -0.74 22.85 -18.42
CA ALA A 83 -2.01 22.13 -18.30
C ALA A 83 -1.88 20.62 -18.52
N ILE A 84 -1.05 20.20 -19.47
CA ILE A 84 -0.76 18.78 -19.69
C ILE A 84 0.03 18.20 -18.51
N ASP A 85 1.04 18.90 -18.01
CA ASP A 85 1.85 18.44 -16.89
C ASP A 85 1.00 18.32 -15.61
N GLN A 86 0.09 19.28 -15.37
CA GLN A 86 -0.91 19.19 -14.30
C GLN A 86 -1.83 17.99 -14.48
N ALA A 87 -2.34 17.75 -15.69
CA ALA A 87 -3.21 16.61 -15.98
C ALA A 87 -2.49 15.27 -15.78
N VAL A 88 -1.21 15.18 -16.17
CA VAL A 88 -0.37 13.99 -15.91
C VAL A 88 -0.24 13.77 -14.40
N ALA A 89 0.07 14.81 -13.63
CA ALA A 89 0.23 14.72 -12.19
C ALA A 89 -1.07 14.26 -11.51
N GLU A 90 -2.22 14.84 -11.84
CA GLU A 90 -3.54 14.46 -11.32
C GLU A 90 -3.90 13.01 -11.67
N SER A 91 -3.70 12.61 -12.93
CA SER A 91 -3.94 11.23 -13.37
C SER A 91 -3.05 10.23 -12.66
N LEU A 92 -1.78 10.56 -12.45
CA LEU A 92 -0.83 9.67 -11.79
C LEU A 92 -1.19 9.46 -10.30
N VAL A 93 -1.60 10.51 -9.61
CA VAL A 93 -2.05 10.43 -8.22
C VAL A 93 -3.27 9.51 -8.11
N GLU A 94 -4.27 9.69 -8.95
CA GLU A 94 -5.49 8.86 -8.91
C GLU A 94 -5.22 7.42 -9.37
N PHE A 95 -4.41 7.23 -10.40
CA PHE A 95 -3.96 5.91 -10.84
C PHE A 95 -3.29 5.14 -9.69
N SER A 96 -2.33 5.77 -9.02
CA SER A 96 -1.62 5.16 -7.90
C SER A 96 -2.57 4.81 -6.75
N ARG A 97 -3.49 5.72 -6.43
CA ARG A 97 -4.51 5.51 -5.40
C ARG A 97 -5.43 4.33 -5.73
N THR A 98 -5.87 4.23 -6.98
CA THR A 98 -6.76 3.14 -7.44
C THR A 98 -6.04 1.79 -7.36
N VAL A 99 -4.81 1.69 -7.88
CA VAL A 99 -3.99 0.46 -7.80
C VAL A 99 -3.75 0.05 -6.36
N GLU A 100 -3.46 1.01 -5.49
CA GLU A 100 -3.23 0.75 -4.06
C GLU A 100 -4.51 0.28 -3.35
N SER A 101 -5.66 0.88 -3.67
CA SER A 101 -6.96 0.44 -3.19
C SER A 101 -7.26 -1.01 -3.59
N TRP A 102 -7.07 -1.37 -4.86
CA TRP A 102 -7.23 -2.74 -5.35
C TRP A 102 -6.34 -3.73 -4.62
N ARG A 103 -5.05 -3.37 -4.44
CA ARG A 103 -4.12 -4.22 -3.69
C ARG A 103 -4.62 -4.48 -2.27
N ASN A 104 -5.09 -3.44 -1.58
CA ASN A 104 -5.55 -3.55 -0.20
C ASN A 104 -6.83 -4.37 -0.07
N VAL A 105 -7.78 -4.19 -1.00
CA VAL A 105 -9.00 -5.03 -1.07
C VAL A 105 -8.63 -6.50 -1.30
N PHE A 106 -7.71 -6.77 -2.23
CA PHE A 106 -7.24 -8.13 -2.51
C PHE A 106 -6.57 -8.77 -1.29
N LEU A 107 -5.66 -8.04 -0.63
CA LEU A 107 -5.00 -8.55 0.57
C LEU A 107 -5.99 -8.79 1.71
N GLY A 108 -7.00 -7.93 1.87
CA GLY A 108 -8.06 -8.10 2.85
C GLY A 108 -8.88 -9.37 2.61
N ALA A 109 -9.30 -9.59 1.36
CA ALA A 109 -10.04 -10.79 0.97
C ALA A 109 -9.20 -12.06 1.17
N LEU A 110 -7.94 -12.03 0.69
CA LEU A 110 -7.02 -13.16 0.83
C LEU A 110 -6.79 -13.54 2.30
N GLY A 111 -6.57 -12.54 3.17
CA GLY A 111 -6.38 -12.78 4.59
C GLY A 111 -7.60 -13.40 5.27
N HIS A 112 -8.81 -12.94 4.89
CA HIS A 112 -10.05 -13.54 5.37
C HIS A 112 -10.17 -15.01 4.94
N ASP A 113 -9.90 -15.30 3.66
CA ASP A 113 -10.06 -16.64 3.10
C ASP A 113 -8.99 -17.63 3.60
N LEU A 114 -7.81 -17.14 3.99
CA LEU A 114 -6.76 -17.96 4.59
C LEU A 114 -7.03 -18.30 6.07
N ARG A 115 -7.73 -17.43 6.80
CA ARG A 115 -7.99 -17.63 8.22
C ARG A 115 -8.83 -18.89 8.50
N GLY A 116 -9.82 -19.17 7.65
CA GLY A 116 -10.68 -20.33 7.79
C GLY A 116 -9.93 -21.66 7.77
N PRO A 117 -9.22 -22.02 6.68
CA PRO A 117 -8.46 -23.28 6.61
C PRO A 117 -7.35 -23.34 7.64
N LEU A 118 -6.74 -22.20 7.99
CA LEU A 118 -5.69 -22.15 9.00
C LEU A 118 -6.24 -22.48 10.40
N THR A 119 -7.40 -21.95 10.77
CA THR A 119 -8.10 -22.30 12.01
C THR A 119 -8.40 -23.78 12.08
N ALA A 120 -8.80 -24.42 10.95
CA ALA A 120 -9.03 -25.85 10.91
C ALA A 120 -7.74 -26.66 11.12
N VAL A 121 -6.61 -26.22 10.53
CA VAL A 121 -5.31 -26.86 10.72
C VAL A 121 -4.84 -26.76 12.17
N VAL A 122 -4.93 -25.56 12.75
CA VAL A 122 -4.55 -25.30 14.16
C VAL A 122 -5.42 -26.15 15.10
N GLY A 123 -6.74 -26.09 14.97
CA GLY A 123 -7.64 -26.88 15.83
C GLY A 123 -7.45 -28.39 15.71
N THR A 124 -7.14 -28.89 14.50
CA THR A 124 -6.82 -30.31 14.33
C THR A 124 -5.49 -30.66 15.00
N ALA A 125 -4.48 -29.79 14.92
CA ALA A 125 -3.20 -29.99 15.55
C ALA A 125 -3.29 -29.94 17.08
N GLU A 126 -4.09 -29.04 17.65
CA GLU A 126 -4.41 -28.98 19.08
C GLU A 126 -5.06 -30.28 19.57
N PHE A 127 -6.09 -30.73 18.83
CA PHE A 127 -6.76 -31.98 19.15
C PHE A 127 -5.79 -33.17 19.14
N LEU A 128 -4.91 -33.28 18.14
CA LEU A 128 -3.90 -34.34 18.06
C LEU A 128 -2.87 -34.23 19.18
N ALA A 129 -2.41 -33.05 19.53
CA ALA A 129 -1.44 -32.84 20.60
C ALA A 129 -2.04 -33.24 21.97
N ASP A 130 -3.31 -32.90 22.21
CA ASP A 130 -3.97 -33.18 23.48
C ASP A 130 -4.39 -34.64 23.64
N THR A 131 -4.90 -35.27 22.58
CA THR A 131 -5.32 -36.71 22.62
C THR A 131 -4.16 -37.68 22.55
N ALA A 132 -3.01 -37.29 22.00
CA ALA A 132 -1.86 -38.13 21.80
C ALA A 132 -0.75 -37.98 22.88
N LYS A 133 -1.08 -37.42 24.05
CA LYS A 133 -0.10 -37.21 25.13
C LYS A 133 0.65 -38.51 25.45
N GLY A 134 1.97 -38.48 25.20
CA GLY A 134 2.85 -39.68 25.38
C GLY A 134 3.02 -40.59 24.14
N ALA A 135 2.31 -40.37 23.06
CA ALA A 135 2.45 -41.12 21.82
C ALA A 135 3.53 -40.50 20.88
N PRO A 136 4.13 -41.29 19.97
CA PRO A 136 5.11 -40.78 19.00
C PRO A 136 4.59 -39.61 18.13
N HIS A 137 3.27 -39.53 17.93
CA HIS A 137 2.62 -38.54 17.09
C HIS A 137 2.35 -37.21 17.79
N ALA A 138 2.44 -37.11 19.12
CA ALA A 138 2.24 -35.89 19.86
C ALA A 138 3.20 -34.79 19.39
N ARG A 139 4.46 -35.12 19.16
CA ARG A 139 5.48 -34.18 18.63
C ARG A 139 5.17 -33.65 17.23
N GLN A 140 4.54 -34.48 16.37
CA GLN A 140 4.09 -34.03 15.06
C GLN A 140 2.92 -33.05 15.18
N GLY A 141 1.95 -33.31 16.07
CA GLY A 141 0.85 -32.41 16.40
C GLY A 141 1.36 -31.06 16.88
N GLU A 142 2.28 -31.03 17.84
CA GLU A 142 2.90 -29.78 18.34
C GLU A 142 3.62 -28.99 17.24
N ARG A 143 4.32 -29.66 16.32
CA ARG A 143 4.96 -28.97 15.18
C ARG A 143 3.98 -28.38 14.20
N ILE A 144 2.86 -29.06 13.91
CA ILE A 144 1.81 -28.56 13.03
C ILE A 144 1.12 -27.38 13.71
N LEU A 145 0.84 -27.47 15.00
CA LEU A 145 0.25 -26.39 15.80
C LEU A 145 1.13 -25.13 15.76
N CYS A 146 2.43 -25.27 16.05
CA CYS A 146 3.38 -24.17 16.02
C CYS A 146 3.44 -23.51 14.63
N GLY A 147 3.54 -24.30 13.56
CA GLY A 147 3.53 -23.79 12.18
C GLY A 147 2.21 -23.09 11.81
N GLY A 148 1.09 -23.65 12.26
CA GLY A 148 -0.24 -23.07 12.05
C GLY A 148 -0.41 -21.71 12.75
N LEU A 149 0.02 -21.61 14.01
CA LEU A 149 -0.01 -20.36 14.76
C LEU A 149 0.91 -19.30 14.14
N GLN A 150 2.08 -19.70 13.67
CA GLN A 150 2.99 -18.78 12.96
C GLN A 150 2.37 -18.25 11.66
N LEU A 151 1.71 -19.11 10.87
CA LEU A 151 0.98 -18.69 9.67
C LEU A 151 -0.19 -17.76 10.01
N SER A 152 -0.93 -18.01 11.09
CA SER A 152 -2.00 -17.09 11.55
C SER A 152 -1.46 -15.70 11.84
N ARG A 153 -0.35 -15.59 12.57
CA ARG A 153 0.30 -14.30 12.87
C ARG A 153 0.73 -13.57 11.59
N LEU A 154 1.28 -14.29 10.59
CA LEU A 154 1.66 -13.69 9.30
C LEU A 154 0.45 -13.16 8.52
N VAL A 155 -0.67 -13.90 8.51
CA VAL A 155 -1.92 -13.46 7.87
C VAL A 155 -2.49 -12.25 8.58
N ASP A 156 -2.50 -12.23 9.91
CA ASP A 156 -2.98 -11.08 10.69
C ASP A 156 -2.09 -9.84 10.46
N GLY A 157 -0.77 -9.99 10.46
CA GLY A 157 0.17 -8.91 10.12
C GLY A 157 -0.02 -8.36 8.69
N LEU A 158 -0.34 -9.23 7.71
CA LEU A 158 -0.64 -8.82 6.34
C LEU A 158 -1.94 -7.99 6.28
N LEU A 159 -2.96 -8.40 7.03
CA LEU A 159 -4.23 -7.68 7.15
C LEU A 159 -4.05 -6.31 7.80
N ASP A 160 -3.26 -6.22 8.86
CA ASP A 160 -3.00 -4.98 9.56
C ASP A 160 -2.17 -4.02 8.71
N TYR A 161 -1.20 -4.52 7.97
CA TYR A 161 -0.50 -3.75 6.94
C TYR A 161 -1.47 -3.19 5.88
N SER A 162 -2.40 -4.03 5.39
CA SER A 162 -3.41 -3.61 4.41
C SER A 162 -4.32 -2.50 4.94
N LYS A 163 -4.78 -2.59 6.20
CA LYS A 163 -5.59 -1.56 6.87
C LYS A 163 -4.82 -0.26 7.09
N SER A 164 -3.56 -0.36 7.53
CA SER A 164 -2.68 0.79 7.75
C SER A 164 -2.45 1.58 6.45
N ALA A 165 -2.24 0.89 5.34
CA ALA A 165 -2.04 1.50 4.03
C ALA A 165 -3.28 2.26 3.52
N LEU A 166 -4.48 1.93 3.98
CA LEU A 166 -5.73 2.66 3.68
C LEU A 166 -5.90 3.97 4.48
N GLY A 167 -4.90 4.35 5.28
CA GLY A 167 -4.94 5.58 6.09
C GLY A 167 -5.77 5.45 7.37
N ALA A 168 -6.24 4.25 7.70
CA ALA A 168 -6.94 3.99 8.97
C ALA A 168 -5.99 4.05 10.19
N GLY A 169 -4.68 4.16 9.95
CA GLY A 169 -3.66 4.10 10.98
C GLY A 169 -3.52 2.69 11.57
N MET A 170 -2.40 2.43 12.22
CA MET A 170 -2.22 1.21 13.01
C MET A 170 -2.88 1.45 14.37
N THR A 171 -3.94 0.69 14.69
CA THR A 171 -4.56 0.74 16.00
C THR A 171 -3.66 -0.04 16.95
N LEU A 172 -2.93 0.66 17.81
CA LEU A 172 -2.10 0.04 18.84
C LEU A 172 -2.99 -0.35 20.02
N HIS A 173 -2.98 -1.61 20.38
CA HIS A 173 -3.63 -2.16 21.59
C HIS A 173 -2.57 -2.37 22.67
N ARG A 174 -2.19 -1.29 23.34
CA ARG A 174 -1.19 -1.38 24.40
C ARG A 174 -1.76 -2.07 25.62
N ALA A 175 -1.06 -3.11 26.09
CA ALA A 175 -1.34 -3.83 27.31
C ALA A 175 -0.08 -3.95 28.19
N PRO A 176 -0.24 -4.05 29.51
CA PRO A 176 0.89 -4.36 30.37
C PRO A 176 1.49 -5.73 29.97
N CYS A 177 2.76 -5.73 29.61
CA CYS A 177 3.45 -6.93 29.15
C CYS A 177 4.85 -6.99 29.79
N ASP A 178 5.29 -8.19 30.15
CA ASP A 178 6.67 -8.50 30.49
C ASP A 178 7.40 -8.94 29.20
N LEU A 179 8.06 -7.99 28.57
CA LEU A 179 8.82 -8.24 27.34
C LEU A 179 9.92 -9.30 27.54
N GLY A 180 10.48 -9.41 28.76
CA GLY A 180 11.46 -10.41 29.10
C GLY A 180 10.88 -11.82 29.06
N ALA A 181 9.68 -12.02 29.60
CA ALA A 181 8.98 -13.31 29.52
C ALA A 181 8.61 -13.66 28.08
N ALA A 182 8.06 -12.72 27.32
CA ALA A 182 7.69 -12.91 25.91
C ALA A 182 8.90 -13.29 25.05
N ILE A 183 10.03 -12.59 25.19
CA ILE A 183 11.27 -12.92 24.46
C ILE A 183 11.82 -14.30 24.90
N ALA A 184 11.71 -14.66 26.18
CA ALA A 184 12.17 -15.96 26.66
C ALA A 184 11.38 -17.11 26.01
N GLU A 185 10.06 -16.99 25.89
CA GLU A 185 9.21 -17.97 25.19
C GLU A 185 9.59 -18.13 23.72
N GLU A 186 9.80 -17.03 23.00
CA GLU A 186 10.21 -17.05 21.59
C GLU A 186 11.61 -17.66 21.42
N VAL A 187 12.55 -17.36 22.31
CA VAL A 187 13.90 -17.95 22.29
C VAL A 187 13.84 -19.46 22.57
N ASP A 188 12.99 -19.91 23.48
CA ASP A 188 12.83 -21.34 23.74
C ASP A 188 12.20 -22.08 22.55
N LEU A 189 11.25 -21.44 21.85
CA LEU A 189 10.71 -21.94 20.59
C LEU A 189 11.81 -22.05 19.52
N LEU A 190 12.64 -21.02 19.37
CA LEU A 190 13.78 -21.02 18.43
C LEU A 190 14.80 -22.11 18.77
N ARG A 191 15.10 -22.36 20.05
CA ARG A 191 16.00 -23.42 20.51
C ARG A 191 15.50 -24.80 20.13
N THR A 192 14.17 -25.00 20.14
CA THR A 192 13.58 -26.30 19.72
C THR A 192 13.69 -26.49 18.21
N THR A 193 13.65 -25.43 17.44
CA THR A 193 13.71 -25.42 15.96
C THR A 193 15.15 -25.47 15.46
N LEU A 194 16.05 -24.71 16.07
CA LEU A 194 17.45 -24.52 15.67
C LEU A 194 18.39 -25.35 16.58
N ARG A 195 18.24 -26.66 16.58
CA ARG A 195 18.98 -27.58 17.49
C ARG A 195 20.50 -27.46 17.44
N ASN A 196 21.07 -26.95 16.35
CA ASN A 196 22.51 -26.88 16.14
C ASN A 196 23.10 -25.48 16.38
N SER A 197 22.30 -24.51 16.82
CA SER A 197 22.74 -23.12 17.04
C SER A 197 22.59 -22.79 18.53
N PRO A 198 23.66 -22.54 19.28
CA PRO A 198 23.54 -22.12 20.66
C PRO A 198 22.98 -20.68 20.70
N ILE A 199 21.80 -20.52 21.30
CA ILE A 199 21.17 -19.21 21.49
C ILE A 199 21.32 -18.86 22.97
N THR A 200 22.03 -17.79 23.28
CA THR A 200 22.16 -17.24 24.63
C THR A 200 21.25 -16.02 24.76
N LEU A 201 20.39 -16.02 25.77
CA LEU A 201 19.50 -14.92 26.08
C LEU A 201 20.05 -14.17 27.31
N HIS A 202 20.23 -12.87 27.20
CA HIS A 202 20.55 -11.98 28.30
C HIS A 202 19.41 -11.00 28.49
N LEU A 203 18.69 -11.11 29.60
CA LEU A 203 17.57 -10.20 29.92
C LEU A 203 18.05 -9.14 30.92
N ALA A 204 17.66 -7.88 30.69
CA ALA A 204 17.77 -6.82 31.68
C ALA A 204 16.71 -7.03 32.78
N SER A 205 17.01 -6.56 33.99
CA SER A 205 16.16 -6.79 35.18
C SER A 205 14.82 -6.07 35.20
N ASP A 206 14.51 -5.22 34.21
CA ASP A 206 13.28 -4.44 34.15
C ASP A 206 12.83 -4.30 32.68
N ALA A 207 12.07 -5.28 32.23
CA ALA A 207 11.55 -5.33 30.85
C ALA A 207 10.00 -5.24 30.82
N CYS A 208 9.38 -4.79 31.90
CA CYS A 208 7.93 -4.57 32.00
C CYS A 208 7.55 -3.21 31.41
N GLY A 209 6.50 -3.18 30.59
CA GLY A 209 5.99 -1.95 29.98
C GLY A 209 4.63 -2.15 29.34
N GLU A 210 4.11 -1.09 28.71
CA GLU A 210 2.91 -1.17 27.90
C GLU A 210 3.33 -1.34 26.43
N PHE A 211 3.13 -2.54 25.91
CA PHE A 211 3.46 -2.91 24.54
C PHE A 211 2.20 -3.35 23.80
N ASP A 212 2.29 -3.31 22.47
CA ASP A 212 1.30 -3.90 21.57
C ASP A 212 1.64 -5.38 21.39
N ASP A 213 0.67 -6.25 21.68
CA ASP A 213 0.86 -7.71 21.68
C ASP A 213 0.65 -8.31 20.27
#